data_815e0d92b617337d7b712e8a6aad1c39
#
_entry.id   815e0d92b617337d7b712e8a6aad1c39
#
_cell.length_a   1.000
_cell.length_b   1.000
_cell.length_c   1.000
_cell.angle_alpha   90.00
_cell.angle_beta   90.00
_cell.angle_gamma   90.00
#
_symmetry.space_group_name_H-M   'P 1'
#
loop_
_entity.id
_entity.type
_entity.pdbx_description
1 polymer ?
#
loop_
_entity_poly.entity_id
_entity_poly.type
_entity_poly.pdbx_seq_one_letter_code
_entity_poly.pdbx_strand_id
1 'polypeptide(L)'
;MKLVITMSRRFGTGASIIAEELSKRLDIPVYDKAYIEEKLSDHKYEREAEAIRKLAENPCIILGRCASDILKDRMNVLNIYVSAAKEDRIQRIMKKENLDHDAAKEKVEHTD
;
A
#
# COMPACT_ATOMS: atom_id res chain seq x y z
N MET A 1 20.28 10.73 1.28
CA MET A 1 19.24 10.69 0.24
C MET A 1 17.88 10.41 0.87
N LYS A 2 16.89 11.18 0.52
CA LYS A 2 15.53 10.98 1.04
C LYS A 2 14.80 9.96 0.16
N LEU A 3 14.76 8.71 0.60
CA LEU A 3 14.13 7.63 -0.16
C LEU A 3 12.62 7.56 0.13
N VAL A 4 11.84 7.55 -0.93
CA VAL A 4 10.40 7.30 -0.87
C VAL A 4 10.14 5.95 -1.52
N ILE A 5 9.41 5.08 -0.84
CA ILE A 5 9.04 3.76 -1.34
C ILE A 5 7.54 3.75 -1.61
N THR A 6 7.15 3.46 -2.84
CA THR A 6 5.75 3.19 -3.15
C THR A 6 5.55 1.68 -3.23
N MET A 7 4.48 1.19 -2.66
CA MET A 7 4.19 -0.24 -2.64
C MET A 7 2.79 -0.51 -3.19
N SER A 8 2.73 -1.15 -4.33
CA SER A 8 1.50 -1.62 -4.95
C SER A 8 1.39 -3.12 -4.73
N ARG A 9 0.18 -3.66 -4.72
CA ARG A 9 -0.02 -5.07 -4.40
C ARG A 9 -1.28 -5.64 -5.00
N ARG A 10 -1.27 -6.97 -5.14
CA ARG A 10 -2.49 -7.72 -5.36
C ARG A 10 -3.13 -8.05 -4.01
N PHE A 11 -4.44 -8.19 -4.02
CA PHE A 11 -5.22 -8.53 -2.83
C PHE A 11 -4.74 -9.86 -2.23
N GLY A 12 -4.57 -9.88 -0.92
CA GLY A 12 -4.20 -11.11 -0.20
C GLY A 12 -2.70 -11.42 -0.16
N THR A 13 -1.82 -10.49 -0.55
CA THR A 13 -0.37 -10.71 -0.54
C THR A 13 0.29 -10.45 0.80
N GLY A 14 -0.40 -9.76 1.73
CA GLY A 14 0.21 -9.36 2.99
C GLY A 14 1.20 -8.22 2.87
N ALA A 15 1.06 -7.37 1.86
CA ALA A 15 1.99 -6.26 1.63
C ALA A 15 2.06 -5.28 2.78
N SER A 16 0.98 -5.10 3.54
CA SER A 16 0.98 -4.23 4.72
C SER A 16 1.95 -4.73 5.79
N ILE A 17 2.10 -6.04 5.94
CA ILE A 17 3.04 -6.65 6.88
C ILE A 17 4.47 -6.38 6.42
N ILE A 18 4.72 -6.51 5.11
CA ILE A 18 6.03 -6.22 4.51
C ILE A 18 6.38 -4.74 4.71
N ALA A 19 5.42 -3.85 4.47
CA ALA A 19 5.62 -2.41 4.65
C ALA A 19 5.95 -2.05 6.10
N GLU A 20 5.27 -2.65 7.07
CA GLU A 20 5.54 -2.44 8.48
C GLU A 20 6.95 -2.89 8.87
N GLU A 21 7.38 -4.04 8.36
CA GLU A 21 8.74 -4.53 8.61
C GLU A 21 9.80 -3.60 8.02
N LEU A 22 9.60 -3.13 6.78
CA LEU A 22 10.49 -2.17 6.16
C LEU A 22 10.52 -0.84 6.93
N SER A 23 9.37 -0.39 7.39
CA SER A 23 9.25 0.82 8.20
C SER A 23 10.13 0.75 9.45
N LYS A 24 10.09 -0.38 10.15
CA LYS A 24 10.91 -0.61 11.34
C LYS A 24 12.40 -0.64 11.03
N ARG A 25 12.78 -1.32 9.96
CA ARG A 25 14.19 -1.45 9.56
C ARG A 25 14.80 -0.16 9.06
N LEU A 26 14.02 0.65 8.36
CA LEU A 26 14.49 1.90 7.78
C LEU A 26 14.19 3.13 8.63
N ASP A 27 13.43 2.95 9.71
CA ASP A 27 12.97 4.02 10.59
C ASP A 27 12.26 5.14 9.82
N ILE A 28 11.32 4.76 8.97
CA ILE A 28 10.50 5.69 8.20
C ILE A 28 9.02 5.32 8.33
N PRO A 29 8.10 6.29 8.25
CA PRO A 29 6.67 6.02 8.42
C PRO A 29 6.05 5.31 7.22
N VAL A 30 4.94 4.60 7.48
CA VAL A 30 4.07 4.01 6.44
C VAL A 30 2.78 4.81 6.38
N TYR A 31 2.39 5.20 5.18
CA TYR A 31 1.13 5.88 4.93
C TYR A 31 0.22 5.00 4.07
N ASP A 32 -0.88 4.57 4.65
CA ASP A 32 -1.87 3.74 3.97
C ASP A 32 -3.10 4.56 3.56
N LYS A 33 -4.08 3.87 3.01
CA LYS A 33 -5.35 4.50 2.60
C LYS A 33 -6.02 5.24 3.75
N ALA A 34 -6.10 4.61 4.93
CA ALA A 34 -6.76 5.19 6.08
C ALA A 34 -6.08 6.49 6.52
N TYR A 35 -4.75 6.51 6.55
CA TYR A 35 -3.99 7.71 6.92
C TYR A 35 -4.24 8.86 5.94
N ILE A 36 -4.20 8.56 4.64
CA ILE A 36 -4.39 9.57 3.59
C ILE A 36 -5.82 10.12 3.61
N GLU A 37 -6.81 9.24 3.77
CA GLU A 37 -8.20 9.66 3.88
C GLU A 37 -8.45 10.55 5.10
N GLU A 38 -7.81 10.25 6.22
CA GLU A 38 -7.89 11.09 7.42
C GLU A 38 -7.34 12.50 7.14
N LYS A 39 -6.22 12.61 6.44
CA LYS A 39 -5.65 13.91 6.08
C LYS A 39 -6.55 14.71 5.15
N LEU A 40 -7.26 14.04 4.25
CA LEU A 40 -8.22 14.68 3.36
C LEU A 40 -9.46 15.15 4.14
N SER A 41 -9.96 14.35 5.08
CA SER A 41 -11.12 14.71 5.90
C SER A 41 -10.85 15.90 6.83
N ASP A 42 -9.60 16.09 7.24
CA ASP A 42 -9.19 17.23 8.06
C ASP A 42 -9.02 18.52 7.23
N HIS A 43 -9.38 18.48 5.95
CA HIS A 43 -9.25 19.59 5.01
C HIS A 43 -7.83 20.14 4.85
N LYS A 44 -6.84 19.33 5.23
CA LYS A 44 -5.43 19.69 5.04
C LYS A 44 -5.03 19.72 3.58
N TYR A 45 -5.63 18.83 2.78
CA TYR A 45 -5.38 18.71 1.35
C TYR A 45 -6.70 18.49 0.63
N GLU A 46 -6.88 19.15 -0.48
CA GLU A 46 -8.11 19.02 -1.28
C GLU A 46 -8.12 17.76 -2.13
N ARG A 47 -6.92 17.30 -2.52
CA ARG A 47 -6.78 16.15 -3.41
C ARG A 47 -5.81 15.13 -2.85
N GLU A 48 -6.08 13.87 -3.12
CA GLU A 48 -5.22 12.77 -2.72
C GLU A 48 -3.81 12.89 -3.31
N ALA A 49 -3.70 13.27 -4.60
CA ALA A 49 -2.40 13.45 -5.25
C ALA A 49 -1.57 14.54 -4.55
N GLU A 50 -2.20 15.63 -4.11
CA GLU A 50 -1.54 16.69 -3.37
C GLU A 50 -1.02 16.18 -2.03
N ALA A 51 -1.83 15.41 -1.31
CA ALA A 51 -1.43 14.80 -0.04
C ALA A 51 -0.23 13.88 -0.23
N ILE A 52 -0.25 13.03 -1.24
CA ILE A 52 0.84 12.08 -1.54
C ILE A 52 2.12 12.83 -1.88
N ARG A 53 2.06 13.86 -2.70
CA ARG A 53 3.24 14.65 -3.06
C ARG A 53 3.84 15.36 -1.84
N LYS A 54 3.01 15.85 -0.94
CA LYS A 54 3.45 16.51 0.28
C LYS A 54 4.12 15.52 1.23
N LEU A 55 3.51 14.37 1.45
CA LEU A 55 4.07 13.32 2.29
C LEU A 55 5.40 12.82 1.74
N ALA A 56 5.56 12.76 0.42
CA ALA A 56 6.77 12.30 -0.24
C ALA A 56 7.94 13.30 -0.18
N GLU A 57 7.78 14.46 0.43
CA GLU A 57 8.89 15.38 0.69
C GLU A 57 9.88 14.84 1.72
N ASN A 58 9.44 13.89 2.54
CA ASN A 58 10.26 13.22 3.54
C ASN A 58 10.29 11.72 3.28
N PRO A 59 11.31 11.00 3.79
CA PRO A 59 11.37 9.54 3.62
C PRO A 59 10.11 8.87 4.16
N CYS A 60 9.51 7.99 3.37
CA CYS A 60 8.28 7.30 3.76
C CYS A 60 7.99 6.11 2.85
N ILE A 61 7.04 5.29 3.28
CA ILE A 61 6.49 4.20 2.48
C ILE A 61 5.02 4.54 2.24
N ILE A 62 4.59 4.55 0.98
CA ILE A 62 3.18 4.81 0.63
C ILE A 62 2.58 3.54 0.05
N LEU A 63 1.52 3.03 0.70
CA LEU A 63 0.82 1.81 0.29
C LEU A 63 -0.31 2.14 -0.67
N GLY A 64 -0.19 1.68 -1.91
CA GLY A 64 -1.22 1.81 -2.92
C GLY A 64 -1.49 3.23 -3.39
N ARG A 65 -2.74 3.54 -3.69
CA ARG A 65 -3.24 4.87 -4.04
C ARG A 65 -2.64 5.46 -5.31
N CYS A 66 -2.15 4.62 -6.22
CA CYS A 66 -1.49 5.08 -7.45
C CYS A 66 -0.28 5.99 -7.19
N ALA A 67 0.36 5.83 -6.03
CA ALA A 67 1.49 6.69 -5.64
C ALA A 67 2.64 6.62 -6.64
N SER A 68 2.90 5.45 -7.22
CA SER A 68 3.95 5.30 -8.24
C SER A 68 3.71 6.18 -9.45
N ASP A 69 2.46 6.31 -9.88
CA ASP A 69 2.11 7.18 -11.00
C ASP A 69 2.18 8.67 -10.62
N ILE A 70 1.66 9.00 -9.45
CA ILE A 70 1.68 10.38 -8.94
C ILE A 70 3.11 10.90 -8.79
N LEU A 71 4.03 10.04 -8.35
CA LEU A 71 5.42 10.40 -8.07
C LEU A 71 6.39 10.03 -9.19
N LYS A 72 5.90 9.70 -10.37
CA LYS A 72 6.73 9.21 -11.49
C LYS A 72 7.84 10.17 -11.92
N ASP A 73 7.68 11.47 -11.67
CA ASP A 73 8.65 12.49 -12.03
C ASP A 73 9.77 12.64 -11.00
N ARG A 74 9.71 11.93 -9.88
CA ARG A 74 10.72 12.03 -8.82
C ARG A 74 11.76 10.92 -8.95
N MET A 75 13.02 11.29 -8.82
CA MET A 75 14.14 10.35 -9.00
C MET A 75 14.44 9.52 -7.76
N ASN A 76 13.99 9.96 -6.59
CA ASN A 76 14.27 9.30 -5.31
C ASN A 76 13.17 8.32 -4.88
N VAL A 77 12.43 7.78 -5.83
CA VAL A 77 11.31 6.88 -5.56
C VAL A 77 11.64 5.47 -5.99
N LEU A 78 11.50 4.52 -5.07
CA LEU A 78 11.59 3.09 -5.37
C LEU A 78 10.17 2.52 -5.41
N ASN A 79 9.78 1.99 -6.55
CA ASN A 79 8.46 1.38 -6.72
C ASN A 79 8.55 -0.13 -6.53
N ILE A 80 7.77 -0.67 -5.60
CA ILE A 80 7.73 -2.10 -5.30
C ILE A 80 6.32 -2.60 -5.62
N TYR A 81 6.24 -3.73 -6.32
CA TYR A 81 4.99 -4.42 -6.56
C TYR A 81 5.02 -5.78 -5.88
N VAL A 82 4.05 -6.03 -4.99
CA VAL A 82 3.97 -7.29 -4.25
C VAL A 82 2.92 -8.18 -4.88
N SER A 83 3.35 -9.37 -5.28
CA SER A 83 2.49 -10.36 -5.91
C SER A 83 2.71 -11.73 -5.28
N ALA A 84 1.73 -12.61 -5.40
CA ALA A 84 1.82 -13.98 -4.93
C ALA A 84 0.90 -14.86 -5.77
N ALA A 85 1.13 -16.17 -5.76
CA ALA A 85 0.28 -17.11 -6.46
C ALA A 85 -1.16 -17.00 -5.94
N LYS A 86 -2.13 -17.17 -6.82
CA LYS A 86 -3.55 -17.01 -6.48
C LYS A 86 -3.97 -17.88 -5.32
N GLU A 87 -3.55 -19.15 -5.30
CA GLU A 87 -3.89 -20.06 -4.21
C GLU A 87 -3.31 -19.60 -2.87
N ASP A 88 -2.09 -19.10 -2.86
CA ASP A 88 -1.46 -18.57 -1.64
C ASP A 88 -2.23 -17.36 -1.10
N ARG A 89 -2.71 -16.51 -1.99
CA ARG A 89 -3.53 -15.35 -1.62
C ARG A 89 -4.88 -15.79 -1.05
N ILE A 90 -5.49 -16.81 -1.65
CA ILE A 90 -6.75 -17.39 -1.16
C ILE A 90 -6.56 -17.95 0.25
N GLN A 91 -5.49 -18.70 0.49
CA GLN A 91 -5.20 -19.25 1.81
C GLN A 91 -5.01 -18.15 2.86
N ARG A 92 -4.34 -17.08 2.50
CA ARG A 92 -4.16 -15.94 3.40
C ARG A 92 -5.47 -15.27 3.77
N ILE A 93 -6.37 -15.09 2.81
CA ILE A 93 -7.68 -14.47 3.04
C ILE A 93 -8.58 -15.39 3.87
N MET A 94 -8.52 -16.69 3.67
CA MET A 94 -9.24 -17.66 4.53
C MET A 94 -8.90 -17.46 6.00
N LYS A 95 -7.62 -17.31 6.32
CA LYS A 95 -7.15 -17.11 7.69
C LYS A 95 -7.50 -15.74 8.23
N LYS A 96 -7.25 -14.70 7.43
CA LYS A 96 -7.44 -13.31 7.85
C LYS A 96 -8.90 -12.98 8.13
N GLU A 97 -9.82 -13.46 7.28
CA GLU A 97 -11.22 -13.11 7.35
C GLU A 97 -12.12 -14.27 7.81
N ASN A 98 -11.51 -15.37 8.21
CA ASN A 98 -12.21 -16.56 8.67
C ASN A 98 -13.27 -17.06 7.67
N LEU A 99 -12.85 -17.16 6.40
CA LEU A 99 -13.70 -17.63 5.32
C LEU A 99 -13.31 -19.03 4.88
N ASP A 100 -14.26 -19.76 4.28
CA ASP A 100 -13.93 -21.03 3.62
C ASP A 100 -13.23 -20.75 2.28
N HIS A 101 -12.73 -21.81 1.64
CA HIS A 101 -11.97 -21.68 0.38
C HIS A 101 -12.81 -21.03 -0.73
N ASP A 102 -14.05 -21.43 -0.90
CA ASP A 102 -14.90 -20.91 -1.97
C ASP A 102 -15.21 -19.42 -1.79
N ALA A 103 -15.52 -19.01 -0.57
CA ALA A 103 -15.77 -17.60 -0.26
C ALA A 103 -14.53 -16.75 -0.43
N ALA A 104 -13.37 -17.24 0.02
CA ALA A 104 -12.10 -16.55 -0.14
C ALA A 104 -11.70 -16.44 -1.60
N LYS A 105 -11.87 -17.50 -2.38
CA LYS A 105 -11.58 -17.54 -3.81
C LYS A 105 -12.42 -16.52 -4.56
N GLU A 106 -13.72 -16.46 -4.28
CA GLU A 106 -14.63 -15.50 -4.88
C GLU A 106 -14.19 -14.06 -4.59
N LYS A 107 -13.81 -13.80 -3.36
CA LYS A 107 -13.35 -12.46 -2.95
C LYS A 107 -12.06 -12.06 -3.66
N VAL A 108 -11.10 -12.99 -3.77
CA VAL A 108 -9.84 -12.74 -4.48
C VAL A 108 -10.10 -12.49 -5.97
N GLU A 109 -10.92 -13.32 -6.61
CA GLU A 109 -11.25 -13.17 -8.02
C GLU A 109 -12.00 -11.87 -8.31
N HIS A 110 -12.92 -11.50 -7.44
CA HIS A 110 -13.70 -10.27 -7.60
C HIS A 110 -12.84 -9.02 -7.43
N THR A 111 -11.84 -9.08 -6.56
CA THR A 111 -10.94 -7.94 -6.30
C THR A 111 -9.84 -7.81 -7.35
N ASP A 112 -9.40 -8.94 -7.91
CA ASP A 112 -8.45 -8.93 -9.02
C ASP A 112 -9.13 -8.33 -10.26
#